data_cc7930d51c627aab407d9f90b6474559
#
_entry.id   cc7930d51c627aab407d9f90b6474559
#
_cell.length_a   1.000
_cell.length_b   1.000
_cell.length_c   1.000
_cell.angle_alpha   90.00
_cell.angle_beta   90.00
_cell.angle_gamma   90.00
#
_symmetry.space_group_name_H-M   'P 1'
#
loop_
_entity.id
_entity.type
_entity.pdbx_description
1 polymer ?
#
loop_
_entity_poly.entity_id
_entity_poly.type
_entity_poly.pdbx_seq_one_letter_code
_entity_poly.pdbx_strand_id
1 'polypeptide(L)'
;MKISEKKFPQPGSQKSSWSSRKRAPNLVTATQYLPSIRQALELARPELHIPVVYNSGGYERTETIREFSDCIDIWLPDLKYYDSGLSEKYSAAQNYFSMASEAIKEMIRVSGGLAWDPENPGLLKKGVVI
;
A
#
# COMPACT_ATOMS: atom_id res chain seq x y z
N MET A 1 -7.64 -36.76 37.34
CA MET A 1 -7.27 -35.46 36.73
C MET A 1 -8.06 -35.29 35.46
N LYS A 2 -9.17 -34.50 35.49
CA LYS A 2 -10.04 -34.27 34.32
C LYS A 2 -9.48 -33.12 33.50
N ILE A 3 -9.07 -33.39 32.28
CA ILE A 3 -8.66 -32.38 31.29
C ILE A 3 -9.95 -31.74 30.77
N SER A 4 -10.14 -30.46 31.07
CA SER A 4 -11.23 -29.67 30.55
C SER A 4 -10.95 -29.32 29.07
N GLU A 5 -11.71 -29.92 28.17
CA GLU A 5 -11.70 -29.53 26.74
C GLU A 5 -12.27 -28.12 26.58
N LYS A 6 -11.42 -27.16 26.30
CA LYS A 6 -11.85 -25.84 25.81
C LYS A 6 -12.38 -26.00 24.37
N LYS A 7 -13.70 -25.99 24.24
CA LYS A 7 -14.36 -25.85 22.94
C LYS A 7 -13.99 -24.52 22.32
N PHE A 8 -13.28 -24.57 21.19
CA PHE A 8 -13.13 -23.40 20.32
C PHE A 8 -14.49 -23.04 19.71
N PRO A 9 -14.85 -21.75 19.62
CA PRO A 9 -16.11 -21.34 18.98
C PRO A 9 -16.09 -21.73 17.51
N GLN A 10 -17.19 -22.35 17.04
CA GLN A 10 -17.39 -22.75 15.65
C GLN A 10 -17.49 -21.52 14.76
N PRO A 11 -16.92 -21.52 13.54
CA PRO A 11 -17.08 -20.42 12.60
C PRO A 11 -18.51 -20.39 12.06
N GLY A 12 -19.36 -19.56 12.59
CA GLY A 12 -20.75 -19.48 12.11
C GLY A 12 -21.71 -18.56 12.84
N SER A 13 -21.35 -18.01 13.99
CA SER A 13 -22.31 -17.25 14.80
C SER A 13 -21.91 -15.83 15.20
N GLN A 14 -20.88 -15.28 14.57
CA GLN A 14 -20.61 -13.85 14.65
C GLN A 14 -20.65 -13.26 13.25
N LYS A 15 -21.84 -12.81 12.81
CA LYS A 15 -21.91 -11.68 11.88
C LYS A 15 -21.34 -10.50 12.65
N SER A 16 -20.03 -10.48 12.71
CA SER A 16 -19.28 -9.45 13.40
C SER A 16 -19.55 -8.13 12.69
N SER A 17 -19.62 -7.06 13.46
CA SER A 17 -19.62 -5.65 13.07
C SER A 17 -18.42 -5.22 12.19
N TRP A 18 -17.78 -6.14 11.48
CA TRP A 18 -16.72 -5.94 10.51
C TRP A 18 -17.22 -5.32 9.21
N SER A 19 -18.54 -5.38 8.94
CA SER A 19 -19.12 -4.90 7.68
C SER A 19 -19.17 -3.39 7.52
N SER A 20 -18.85 -2.60 8.55
CA SER A 20 -18.96 -1.13 8.49
C SER A 20 -17.64 -0.38 8.42
N ARG A 21 -16.48 -1.04 8.56
CA ARG A 21 -15.18 -0.38 8.40
C ARG A 21 -14.59 -0.76 7.05
N LYS A 22 -14.82 0.09 6.05
CA LYS A 22 -14.13 0.02 4.76
C LYS A 22 -12.63 0.22 5.01
N ARG A 23 -11.85 -0.87 4.99
CA ARG A 23 -10.39 -0.83 5.12
C ARG A 23 -9.78 -1.05 3.77
N ALA A 24 -8.90 -0.15 3.36
CA ALA A 24 -8.12 -0.32 2.14
C ALA A 24 -7.10 -1.46 2.29
N PRO A 25 -6.87 -2.33 1.29
CA PRO A 25 -5.69 -3.19 1.25
C PRO A 25 -4.45 -2.31 1.31
N ASN A 26 -3.64 -2.46 2.36
CA ASN A 26 -2.40 -1.71 2.52
C ASN A 26 -1.21 -2.66 2.31
N LEU A 27 -0.51 -2.47 1.20
CA LEU A 27 0.66 -3.23 0.82
C LEU A 27 1.89 -2.51 1.37
N VAL A 28 2.53 -3.10 2.37
CA VAL A 28 3.70 -2.50 3.03
C VAL A 28 4.98 -3.18 2.55
N THR A 29 5.91 -2.41 1.99
CA THR A 29 7.23 -2.89 1.51
C THR A 29 7.12 -4.16 0.66
N ALA A 30 6.17 -4.16 -0.26
CA ALA A 30 5.76 -5.35 -1.00
C ALA A 30 6.47 -5.52 -2.36
N THR A 31 7.49 -4.72 -2.67
CA THR A 31 8.16 -4.66 -3.98
C THR A 31 8.52 -6.01 -4.55
N GLN A 32 9.14 -6.87 -3.74
CA GLN A 32 9.56 -8.22 -4.14
C GLN A 32 8.41 -9.19 -4.43
N TYR A 33 7.20 -8.88 -3.96
CA TYR A 33 6.00 -9.71 -4.13
C TYR A 33 5.01 -9.13 -5.14
N LEU A 34 5.31 -7.99 -5.74
CA LEU A 34 4.40 -7.28 -6.64
C LEU A 34 3.83 -8.15 -7.77
N PRO A 35 4.59 -9.03 -8.45
CA PRO A 35 4.01 -9.90 -9.48
C PRO A 35 2.91 -10.82 -8.96
N SER A 36 3.09 -11.42 -7.78
CA SER A 36 2.07 -12.27 -7.14
C SER A 36 0.88 -11.46 -6.62
N ILE A 37 1.17 -10.27 -6.10
CA ILE A 37 0.14 -9.32 -5.64
C ILE A 37 -0.72 -8.87 -6.82
N ARG A 38 -0.11 -8.58 -7.99
CA ARG A 38 -0.84 -8.23 -9.21
C ARG A 38 -1.88 -9.27 -9.56
N GLN A 39 -1.48 -10.54 -9.62
CA GLN A 39 -2.41 -11.65 -9.92
C GLN A 39 -3.56 -11.71 -8.91
N ALA A 40 -3.26 -11.56 -7.62
CA ALA A 40 -4.28 -11.54 -6.57
C ALA A 40 -5.23 -10.34 -6.70
N LEU A 41 -4.72 -9.16 -7.03
CA LEU A 41 -5.50 -7.96 -7.23
C LEU A 41 -6.38 -8.06 -8.49
N GLU A 42 -5.87 -8.60 -9.58
CA GLU A 42 -6.65 -8.84 -10.80
C GLU A 42 -7.87 -9.73 -10.53
N LEU A 43 -7.71 -10.76 -9.72
CA LEU A 43 -8.83 -11.62 -9.30
C LEU A 43 -9.79 -10.91 -8.34
N ALA A 44 -9.28 -10.07 -7.44
CA ALA A 44 -10.09 -9.40 -6.42
C ALA A 44 -10.78 -8.11 -6.93
N ARG A 45 -10.26 -7.47 -7.97
CA ARG A 45 -10.72 -6.15 -8.46
C ARG A 45 -12.24 -6.06 -8.70
N PRO A 46 -12.92 -7.07 -9.28
CA PRO A 46 -14.37 -6.99 -9.50
C PRO A 46 -15.18 -6.80 -8.21
N GLU A 47 -14.68 -7.34 -7.09
CA GLU A 47 -15.32 -7.26 -5.77
C GLU A 47 -14.71 -6.18 -4.86
N LEU A 48 -13.60 -5.57 -5.29
CA LEU A 48 -12.84 -4.62 -4.48
C LEU A 48 -13.32 -3.18 -4.73
N HIS A 49 -14.18 -2.67 -3.87
CA HIS A 49 -14.75 -1.31 -3.96
C HIS A 49 -14.00 -0.26 -3.14
N ILE A 50 -12.82 -0.60 -2.64
CA ILE A 50 -11.95 0.27 -1.83
C ILE A 50 -10.60 0.43 -2.49
N PRO A 51 -9.90 1.57 -2.32
CA PRO A 51 -8.60 1.81 -2.95
C PRO A 51 -7.53 0.86 -2.44
N VAL A 52 -6.63 0.47 -3.32
CA VAL A 52 -5.41 -0.27 -2.99
C VAL A 52 -4.32 0.73 -2.64
N VAL A 53 -3.76 0.60 -1.45
CA VAL A 53 -2.70 1.47 -0.93
C VAL A 53 -1.37 0.77 -0.97
N TYR A 54 -0.34 1.42 -1.52
CA TYR A 54 1.03 0.92 -1.50
C TYR A 54 1.91 1.82 -0.65
N ASN A 55 2.37 1.28 0.48
CA ASN A 55 3.26 1.95 1.41
C ASN A 55 4.70 1.44 1.20
N SER A 56 5.61 2.33 0.84
CA SER A 56 7.00 1.99 0.56
C SER A 56 7.99 2.90 1.28
N GLY A 57 9.23 2.42 1.41
CA GLY A 57 10.34 3.24 1.91
C GLY A 57 10.79 4.35 0.95
N GLY A 58 10.12 4.52 -0.18
CA GLY A 58 10.45 5.53 -1.20
C GLY A 58 11.58 5.11 -2.15
N TYR A 59 12.40 4.14 -1.80
CA TYR A 59 13.54 3.68 -2.61
C TYR A 59 13.11 2.68 -3.67
N GLU A 60 12.29 3.15 -4.64
CA GLU A 60 11.69 2.34 -5.69
C GLU A 60 12.25 2.71 -7.07
N ARG A 61 12.26 1.74 -7.98
CA ARG A 61 12.58 1.99 -9.38
C ARG A 61 11.37 2.57 -10.10
N THR A 62 11.59 3.55 -10.96
CA THR A 62 10.50 4.17 -11.75
C THR A 62 9.82 3.18 -12.68
N GLU A 63 10.54 2.17 -13.20
CA GLU A 63 10.00 1.09 -14.01
C GLU A 63 8.98 0.27 -13.23
N THR A 64 9.30 -0.10 -11.98
CA THR A 64 8.39 -0.84 -11.08
C THR A 64 7.11 -0.05 -10.82
N ILE A 65 7.24 1.27 -10.59
CA ILE A 65 6.08 2.15 -10.37
C ILE A 65 5.17 2.17 -11.60
N ARG A 66 5.74 2.28 -12.81
CA ARG A 66 4.97 2.24 -14.07
C ARG A 66 4.26 0.91 -14.26
N GLU A 67 4.99 -0.19 -14.04
CA GLU A 67 4.46 -1.54 -14.22
C GLU A 67 3.24 -1.80 -13.34
N PHE A 68 3.21 -1.29 -12.10
CA PHE A 68 2.14 -1.55 -11.15
C PHE A 68 1.15 -0.39 -10.98
N SER A 69 1.26 0.65 -11.81
CA SER A 69 0.43 1.86 -11.73
C SER A 69 -1.07 1.61 -11.93
N ASP A 70 -1.45 0.56 -12.62
CA ASP A 70 -2.84 0.14 -12.83
C ASP A 70 -3.44 -0.65 -11.66
N CYS A 71 -2.57 -1.19 -10.80
CA CYS A 71 -2.97 -1.98 -9.64
C CYS A 71 -3.08 -1.15 -8.36
N ILE A 72 -2.38 -0.02 -8.27
CA ILE A 72 -2.24 0.81 -7.08
C ILE A 72 -3.05 2.10 -7.26
N ASP A 73 -3.88 2.40 -6.29
CA ASP A 73 -4.70 3.62 -6.29
C ASP A 73 -4.04 4.75 -5.48
N ILE A 74 -3.47 4.42 -4.32
CA ILE A 74 -2.84 5.40 -3.42
C ILE A 74 -1.41 4.97 -3.11
N TRP A 75 -0.46 5.88 -3.33
CA TRP A 75 0.94 5.70 -3.02
C TRP A 75 1.28 6.44 -1.73
N LEU A 76 1.93 5.75 -0.80
CA LEU A 76 2.44 6.31 0.47
C LEU A 76 3.96 6.11 0.54
N PRO A 77 4.75 6.87 -0.22
CA PRO A 77 6.21 6.79 -0.11
C PRO A 77 6.72 7.53 1.12
N ASP A 78 7.64 6.91 1.86
CA ASP A 78 8.45 7.60 2.83
C ASP A 78 9.53 8.44 2.15
N LEU A 79 9.84 9.62 2.67
CA LEU A 79 11.00 10.41 2.33
C LEU A 79 11.87 10.61 3.60
N LYS A 80 12.65 9.58 3.95
CA LYS A 80 13.31 9.44 5.26
C LYS A 80 14.56 10.29 5.41
N TYR A 81 15.33 10.46 4.34
CA TYR A 81 16.66 11.08 4.40
C TYR A 81 16.81 12.09 3.27
N TYR A 82 17.30 13.28 3.63
CA TYR A 82 17.83 14.26 2.69
C TYR A 82 19.34 14.11 2.54
N ASP A 83 20.02 13.84 3.65
CA ASP A 83 21.49 13.72 3.73
C ASP A 83 21.95 12.31 3.33
N SER A 84 22.90 12.25 2.40
CA SER A 84 23.46 10.99 1.87
C SER A 84 24.28 10.21 2.89
N GLY A 85 24.95 10.90 3.81
CA GLY A 85 25.72 10.25 4.87
C GLY A 85 24.82 9.54 5.88
N LEU A 86 23.67 10.15 6.22
CA LEU A 86 22.67 9.53 7.09
C LEU A 86 22.00 8.35 6.41
N SER A 87 21.65 8.48 5.14
CA SER A 87 21.01 7.38 4.40
C SER A 87 21.96 6.19 4.17
N GLU A 88 23.26 6.45 3.94
CA GLU A 88 24.27 5.40 3.87
C GLU A 88 24.43 4.70 5.22
N LYS A 89 24.58 5.47 6.30
CA LYS A 89 24.79 4.95 7.66
C LYS A 89 23.65 4.07 8.16
N TYR A 90 22.39 4.47 7.93
CA TYR A 90 21.22 3.81 8.50
C TYR A 90 20.48 2.87 7.55
N SER A 91 20.68 3.01 6.24
CA SER A 91 19.93 2.24 5.24
C SER A 91 20.81 1.69 4.11
N ALA A 92 22.14 1.86 4.18
CA ALA A 92 23.08 1.47 3.13
C ALA A 92 22.69 1.98 1.72
N ALA A 93 22.11 3.18 1.64
CA ALA A 93 21.56 3.79 0.44
C ALA A 93 22.09 5.21 0.26
N GLN A 94 23.32 5.35 -0.24
CA GLN A 94 24.02 6.64 -0.42
C GLN A 94 23.27 7.62 -1.33
N ASN A 95 22.53 7.11 -2.32
CA ASN A 95 21.74 7.90 -3.27
C ASN A 95 20.24 7.92 -2.95
N TYR A 96 19.86 7.69 -1.69
CA TYR A 96 18.46 7.56 -1.28
C TYR A 96 17.59 8.75 -1.71
N PHE A 97 18.02 9.97 -1.42
CA PHE A 97 17.21 11.17 -1.70
C PHE A 97 16.93 11.34 -3.20
N SER A 98 17.94 11.12 -4.04
CA SER A 98 17.78 11.19 -5.49
C SER A 98 16.80 10.13 -5.99
N MET A 99 17.01 8.89 -5.60
CA MET A 99 16.14 7.77 -6.01
C MET A 99 14.71 7.93 -5.51
N ALA A 100 14.53 8.29 -4.24
CA ALA A 100 13.21 8.50 -3.66
C ALA A 100 12.47 9.68 -4.31
N SER A 101 13.19 10.76 -4.61
CA SER A 101 12.62 11.92 -5.30
C SER A 101 12.14 11.59 -6.71
N GLU A 102 12.91 10.81 -7.48
CA GLU A 102 12.51 10.35 -8.81
C GLU A 102 11.32 9.38 -8.73
N ALA A 103 11.34 8.47 -7.76
CA ALA A 103 10.23 7.55 -7.51
C ALA A 103 8.94 8.31 -7.19
N ILE A 104 8.99 9.30 -6.28
CA ILE A 104 7.84 10.12 -5.89
C ILE A 104 7.30 10.91 -7.09
N LYS A 105 8.16 11.53 -7.88
CA LYS A 105 7.74 12.22 -9.12
C LYS A 105 7.00 11.29 -10.07
N GLU A 106 7.51 10.06 -10.23
CA GLU A 106 6.87 9.07 -11.09
C GLU A 106 5.52 8.60 -10.51
N MET A 107 5.42 8.38 -9.19
CA MET A 107 4.15 8.07 -8.52
C MET A 107 3.10 9.18 -8.75
N ILE A 108 3.50 10.44 -8.64
CA ILE A 108 2.63 11.59 -8.92
C ILE A 108 2.19 11.58 -10.40
N ARG A 109 3.12 11.32 -11.31
CA ARG A 109 2.83 11.27 -12.75
C ARG A 109 1.81 10.16 -13.09
N VAL A 110 2.00 8.95 -12.59
CA VAL A 110 1.13 7.81 -12.89
C VAL A 110 -0.22 7.89 -12.17
N SER A 111 -0.27 8.54 -11.00
CA SER A 111 -1.54 8.74 -10.28
C SER A 111 -2.43 9.79 -10.94
N GLY A 112 -1.87 10.73 -11.71
CA GLY A 112 -2.64 11.77 -12.40
C GLY A 112 -3.25 12.83 -11.46
N GLY A 113 -2.83 12.86 -10.18
CA GLY A 113 -3.31 13.80 -9.17
C GLY A 113 -4.19 13.18 -8.10
N LEU A 114 -4.70 14.03 -7.20
CA LEU A 114 -5.58 13.59 -6.10
C LEU A 114 -7.02 13.45 -6.58
N ALA A 115 -7.63 12.31 -6.28
CA ALA A 115 -9.05 12.08 -6.51
C ALA A 115 -9.74 11.67 -5.20
N TRP A 116 -10.76 12.43 -4.82
CA TRP A 116 -11.57 12.19 -3.63
C TRP A 116 -12.88 11.49 -3.97
N ASP A 117 -13.43 10.78 -3.01
CA ASP A 117 -14.74 10.15 -3.15
C ASP A 117 -15.82 11.24 -3.18
N PRO A 118 -16.63 11.33 -4.25
CA PRO A 118 -17.68 12.36 -4.35
C PRO A 118 -18.78 12.21 -3.32
N GLU A 119 -19.04 10.98 -2.85
CA GLU A 119 -20.05 10.70 -1.82
C GLU A 119 -19.49 10.84 -0.40
N ASN A 120 -18.16 10.75 -0.24
CA ASN A 120 -17.45 10.87 1.03
C ASN A 120 -16.22 11.78 0.88
N PRO A 121 -16.39 13.11 0.93
CA PRO A 121 -15.32 14.07 0.61
C PRO A 121 -14.03 13.97 1.46
N GLY A 122 -14.07 13.24 2.56
CA GLY A 122 -12.89 12.95 3.40
C GLY A 122 -12.13 11.68 3.01
N LEU A 123 -12.58 10.94 1.99
CA LEU A 123 -11.97 9.69 1.57
C LEU A 123 -11.18 9.88 0.26
N LEU A 124 -9.86 9.71 0.34
CA LEU A 124 -9.01 9.69 -0.84
C LEU A 124 -9.21 8.39 -1.62
N LYS A 125 -9.44 8.51 -2.93
CA LYS A 125 -9.58 7.37 -3.85
C LYS A 125 -8.32 7.10 -4.66
N LYS A 126 -7.57 8.15 -4.98
CA LYS A 126 -6.36 8.06 -5.80
C LYS A 126 -5.40 9.18 -5.47
N GLY A 127 -4.10 8.91 -5.53
CA GLY A 127 -3.09 9.95 -5.39
C GLY A 127 -1.81 9.50 -4.69
N VAL A 128 -1.02 10.47 -4.28
CA VAL A 128 0.23 10.30 -3.52
C VAL A 128 0.13 11.09 -2.21
N VAL A 129 0.50 10.47 -1.11
CA VAL A 129 0.61 11.09 0.21
C VAL A 129 2.01 10.80 0.76
N ILE A 130 2.77 11.85 1.11
CA ILE A 130 4.16 11.79 1.58
C ILE A 130 4.19 12.13 3.07
#